data_8a56a1c6202295dce9a46d8f40c43c9a
#
_entry.id   8a56a1c6202295dce9a46d8f40c43c9a
#
_cell.length_a   1.000
_cell.length_b   1.000
_cell.length_c   1.000
_cell.angle_alpha   90.00
_cell.angle_beta   90.00
_cell.angle_gamma   90.00
#
_symmetry.space_group_name_H-M   'P 1'
#
loop_
_entity.id
_entity.type
_entity.pdbx_description
1 polymer ?
#
loop_
_entity_poly.entity_id
_entity_poly.type
_entity_poly.pdbx_seq_one_letter_code
_entity_poly.pdbx_strand_id
1 'polypeptide(L)'
;FRTDTDNEIVADSSSGGRTSYKNAGKTRRQGVELSVDQQFAGNWRAKAAWTWLDATYRSEVCGDATCEGNRIPGIARNMGFASLGWMPEEGWYAGADVRYMSNIMANDENSAKAPSYTVAGLNTGYKFNYGNWMMDLFGRVDNLFDRNYVGSVIVNESNNRYYEPAPGRNYGVGLSVAYQFN
;
A
#
# COMPACT_ATOMS: atom_id res chain seq x y z
N PHE A 1 8.53 7.84 15.51
CA PHE A 1 8.29 9.26 15.22
C PHE A 1 6.99 9.75 15.84
N ARG A 2 6.89 11.07 16.00
CA ARG A 2 5.65 11.78 16.35
C ARG A 2 5.68 13.16 15.69
N THR A 3 4.55 13.54 15.08
CA THR A 3 4.32 14.86 14.48
C THR A 3 2.99 15.41 14.98
N ASP A 4 3.02 16.61 15.52
CA ASP A 4 1.84 17.41 15.82
C ASP A 4 1.77 18.54 14.78
N THR A 5 0.62 18.71 14.13
CA THR A 5 0.42 19.71 13.08
C THR A 5 -0.73 20.64 13.48
N ASP A 6 -0.47 21.95 13.41
CA ASP A 6 -1.49 22.98 13.58
C ASP A 6 -1.96 23.45 12.19
N ASN A 7 -3.25 23.74 12.06
CA ASN A 7 -3.89 24.23 10.83
C ASN A 7 -3.68 23.27 9.64
N GLU A 8 -3.84 21.97 9.86
CA GLU A 8 -3.70 20.97 8.80
C GLU A 8 -4.86 21.06 7.79
N ILE A 9 -4.51 21.00 6.51
CA ILE A 9 -5.48 20.92 5.43
C ILE A 9 -5.84 19.45 5.18
N VAL A 10 -7.12 19.13 5.35
CA VAL A 10 -7.68 17.78 5.14
C VAL A 10 -8.82 17.81 4.12
N ALA A 11 -9.19 16.66 3.58
CA ALA A 11 -10.36 16.55 2.73
C ALA A 11 -11.63 16.86 3.54
N ASP A 12 -12.44 17.80 3.06
CA ASP A 12 -13.70 18.20 3.67
C ASP A 12 -14.85 17.35 3.14
N SER A 13 -15.04 17.37 1.81
CA SER A 13 -16.03 16.55 1.14
C SER A 13 -15.56 16.15 -0.25
N SER A 14 -16.04 15.01 -0.73
CA SER A 14 -15.80 14.54 -2.09
C SER A 14 -17.11 14.28 -2.79
N SER A 15 -17.29 14.81 -4.01
CA SER A 15 -18.49 14.64 -4.82
C SER A 15 -18.16 14.77 -6.30
N GLY A 16 -18.70 13.87 -7.14
CA GLY A 16 -18.52 13.94 -8.60
C GLY A 16 -17.06 13.96 -9.06
N GLY A 17 -16.16 13.28 -8.35
CA GLY A 17 -14.73 13.23 -8.65
C GLY A 17 -13.95 14.50 -8.25
N ARG A 18 -14.54 15.41 -7.48
CA ARG A 18 -13.90 16.61 -6.95
C ARG A 18 -13.87 16.56 -5.43
N THR A 19 -12.75 16.95 -4.84
CA THR A 19 -12.57 17.04 -3.39
C THR A 19 -12.39 18.50 -2.99
N SER A 20 -13.17 18.95 -2.01
CA SER A 20 -12.95 20.19 -1.28
C SER A 20 -12.06 19.93 -0.07
N TYR A 21 -11.41 20.98 0.42
CA TYR A 21 -10.48 20.89 1.55
C TYR A 21 -10.86 21.91 2.60
N LYS A 22 -10.62 21.56 3.87
CA LYS A 22 -10.80 22.42 5.04
C LYS A 22 -9.58 22.39 5.93
N ASN A 23 -9.53 23.38 6.85
CA ASN A 23 -8.58 23.36 7.94
C ASN A 23 -9.14 22.53 9.09
N ALA A 24 -8.45 21.45 9.47
CA ALA A 24 -8.84 20.55 10.56
C ALA A 24 -8.35 21.01 11.95
N GLY A 25 -7.75 22.20 12.06
CA GLY A 25 -7.16 22.67 13.32
C GLY A 25 -5.91 21.86 13.67
N LYS A 26 -5.99 21.00 14.68
CA LYS A 26 -4.83 20.24 15.18
C LYS A 26 -4.95 18.75 14.88
N THR A 27 -3.85 18.16 14.44
CA THR A 27 -3.75 16.70 14.22
C THR A 27 -2.48 16.17 14.87
N ARG A 28 -2.48 14.85 15.11
CA ARG A 28 -1.30 14.12 15.56
C ARG A 28 -1.12 12.86 14.74
N ARG A 29 0.12 12.63 14.33
CA ARG A 29 0.60 11.37 13.78
C ARG A 29 1.75 10.87 14.62
N GLN A 30 1.66 9.65 15.10
CA GLN A 30 2.75 8.98 15.81
C GLN A 30 2.82 7.53 15.36
N GLY A 31 4.04 6.98 15.28
CA GLY A 31 4.17 5.65 14.74
C GLY A 31 5.55 5.03 14.91
N VAL A 32 5.60 3.77 14.51
CA VAL A 32 6.81 2.97 14.45
C VAL A 32 6.90 2.37 13.04
N GLU A 33 8.08 2.46 12.45
CA GLU A 33 8.39 1.88 11.16
C GLU A 33 9.59 0.95 11.31
N LEU A 34 9.44 -0.28 10.84
CA LEU A 34 10.50 -1.28 10.83
C LEU A 34 10.66 -1.81 9.42
N SER A 35 11.90 -1.98 8.97
CA SER A 35 12.19 -2.60 7.69
C SER A 35 13.48 -3.44 7.76
N VAL A 36 13.46 -4.54 7.04
CA VAL A 36 14.61 -5.44 6.84
C VAL A 36 14.69 -5.78 5.36
N ASP A 37 15.89 -5.72 4.81
CA ASP A 37 16.23 -6.23 3.47
C ASP A 37 17.53 -7.00 3.62
N GLN A 38 17.46 -8.33 3.51
CA GLN A 38 18.57 -9.22 3.78
C GLN A 38 18.76 -10.20 2.63
N GLN A 39 19.97 -10.26 2.12
CA GLN A 39 20.43 -11.32 1.23
C GLN A 39 21.18 -12.38 2.05
N PHE A 40 20.89 -13.66 1.82
CA PHE A 40 21.49 -14.79 2.55
C PHE A 40 21.56 -16.05 1.67
N ALA A 41 22.36 -17.03 2.11
CA ALA A 41 22.51 -18.33 1.43
C ALA A 41 22.67 -18.18 -0.10
N GLY A 42 23.57 -17.30 -0.53
CA GLY A 42 23.85 -17.02 -1.94
C GLY A 42 22.75 -16.19 -2.61
N ASN A 43 21.75 -16.84 -3.18
CA ASN A 43 20.77 -16.18 -4.06
C ASN A 43 19.42 -15.86 -3.38
N TRP A 44 19.26 -16.17 -2.09
CA TRP A 44 18.03 -15.82 -1.37
C TRP A 44 18.03 -14.38 -0.90
N ARG A 45 16.90 -13.70 -1.08
CA ARG A 45 16.65 -12.38 -0.55
C ARG A 45 15.30 -12.34 0.16
N ALA A 46 15.31 -11.89 1.40
CA ALA A 46 14.09 -11.63 2.17
C ALA A 46 13.95 -10.14 2.42
N LYS A 47 12.73 -9.63 2.28
CA LYS A 47 12.36 -8.27 2.67
C LYS A 47 11.15 -8.33 3.59
N ALA A 48 11.15 -7.50 4.62
CA ALA A 48 9.99 -7.26 5.45
C ALA A 48 9.91 -5.78 5.81
N ALA A 49 8.70 -5.24 5.84
CA ALA A 49 8.43 -3.89 6.32
C ALA A 49 7.12 -3.90 7.11
N TRP A 50 7.10 -3.19 8.21
CA TRP A 50 5.91 -3.00 9.01
C TRP A 50 5.84 -1.56 9.52
N THR A 51 4.66 -0.96 9.39
CA THR A 51 4.35 0.36 9.90
C THR A 51 3.15 0.26 10.83
N TRP A 52 3.30 0.79 12.03
CA TRP A 52 2.19 1.15 12.89
C TRP A 52 2.09 2.67 12.94
N LEU A 53 0.92 3.22 12.60
CA LEU A 53 0.67 4.65 12.53
C LEU A 53 -0.65 4.99 13.21
N ASP A 54 -0.61 5.76 14.29
CA ASP A 54 -1.78 6.34 14.91
C ASP A 54 -1.90 7.81 14.49
N ALA A 55 -2.89 8.09 13.63
CA ALA A 55 -3.18 9.40 13.08
C ALA A 55 -4.57 9.84 13.55
N THR A 56 -4.63 10.91 14.34
CA THR A 56 -5.87 11.36 15.00
C THR A 56 -6.03 12.88 14.97
N TYR A 57 -7.27 13.30 14.93
CA TYR A 57 -7.63 14.70 15.19
C TYR A 57 -7.41 15.03 16.66
N ARG A 58 -6.93 16.26 16.95
CA ARG A 58 -6.63 16.76 18.29
C ARG A 58 -7.37 18.06 18.61
N SER A 59 -8.26 18.50 17.74
CA SER A 59 -9.14 19.65 17.95
C SER A 59 -10.58 19.23 17.71
N GLU A 60 -11.51 19.93 18.32
CA GLU A 60 -12.94 19.68 18.19
C GLU A 60 -13.51 20.11 16.83
N VAL A 61 -12.75 20.83 16.01
CA VAL A 61 -13.25 21.44 14.78
C VAL A 61 -12.93 20.58 13.57
N CYS A 62 -13.92 19.82 13.12
CA CYS A 62 -13.91 19.11 11.84
C CYS A 62 -15.23 19.40 11.07
N GLY A 63 -15.46 20.67 10.72
CA GLY A 63 -16.75 21.11 10.22
C GLY A 63 -17.77 21.18 11.34
N ASP A 64 -18.97 20.64 11.11
CA ASP A 64 -20.08 20.68 12.08
C ASP A 64 -20.06 19.53 13.11
N ALA A 65 -19.12 18.60 13.00
CA ALA A 65 -19.04 17.41 13.85
C ALA A 65 -17.86 17.46 14.83
N THR A 66 -18.07 16.89 16.02
CA THR A 66 -16.98 16.63 16.99
C THR A 66 -16.12 15.49 16.49
N CYS A 67 -14.86 15.74 16.20
CA CYS A 67 -13.94 14.70 15.72
C CYS A 67 -12.69 14.52 16.58
N GLU A 68 -12.57 15.20 17.71
CA GLU A 68 -11.44 15.02 18.60
C GLU A 68 -11.30 13.56 19.04
N GLY A 69 -10.09 13.01 18.85
CA GLY A 69 -9.79 11.60 19.11
C GLY A 69 -10.15 10.65 17.95
N ASN A 70 -10.92 11.08 16.96
CA ASN A 70 -11.20 10.27 15.77
C ASN A 70 -9.94 10.08 14.94
N ARG A 71 -9.88 8.93 14.27
CA ARG A 71 -8.82 8.65 13.30
C ARG A 71 -9.02 9.50 12.05
N ILE A 72 -7.92 10.03 11.53
CA ILE A 72 -7.91 10.70 10.23
C ILE A 72 -8.26 9.67 9.15
N PRO A 73 -9.30 9.90 8.33
CA PRO A 73 -9.71 8.94 7.31
C PRO A 73 -8.66 8.80 6.18
N GLY A 74 -8.76 7.71 5.42
CA GLY A 74 -7.81 7.40 4.36
C GLY A 74 -6.48 6.79 4.84
N ILE A 75 -6.27 6.66 6.16
CA ILE A 75 -5.01 6.19 6.75
C ILE A 75 -5.20 4.84 7.43
N ALA A 76 -4.43 3.83 7.01
CA ALA A 76 -4.38 2.55 7.70
C ALA A 76 -3.51 2.64 8.96
N ARG A 77 -3.95 2.01 10.08
CA ARG A 77 -3.17 1.98 11.33
C ARG A 77 -1.99 1.00 11.26
N ASN A 78 -2.17 -0.12 10.57
CA ASN A 78 -1.12 -1.11 10.39
C ASN A 78 -0.99 -1.45 8.91
N MET A 79 0.25 -1.44 8.41
CA MET A 79 0.62 -1.88 7.08
C MET A 79 1.78 -2.85 7.20
N GLY A 80 1.72 -3.95 6.47
CA GLY A 80 2.76 -4.97 6.46
C GLY A 80 3.09 -5.43 5.05
N PHE A 81 4.36 -5.70 4.82
CA PHE A 81 4.86 -6.31 3.60
C PHE A 81 5.92 -7.33 3.96
N ALA A 82 5.89 -8.49 3.31
CA ALA A 82 7.00 -9.43 3.36
C ALA A 82 7.18 -10.08 1.99
N SER A 83 8.42 -10.36 1.63
CA SER A 83 8.74 -11.12 0.42
C SER A 83 9.95 -12.03 0.64
N LEU A 84 9.95 -13.14 -0.08
CA LEU A 84 11.05 -14.07 -0.15
C LEU A 84 11.27 -14.44 -1.62
N GLY A 85 12.50 -14.34 -2.10
CA GLY A 85 12.85 -14.67 -3.47
C GLY A 85 14.18 -15.41 -3.57
N TRP A 86 14.23 -16.35 -4.48
CA TRP A 86 15.43 -16.96 -5.01
C TRP A 86 15.79 -16.23 -6.30
N MET A 87 16.93 -15.52 -6.31
CA MET A 87 17.31 -14.58 -7.37
C MET A 87 18.76 -14.77 -7.81
N PRO A 88 19.07 -15.85 -8.54
CA PRO A 88 20.41 -16.05 -9.12
C PRO A 88 20.69 -15.00 -10.21
N GLU A 89 21.98 -14.81 -10.53
CA GLU A 89 22.39 -13.92 -11.61
C GLU A 89 21.86 -14.41 -12.97
N GLU A 90 21.89 -15.72 -13.21
CA GLU A 90 21.38 -16.39 -14.40
C GLU A 90 20.52 -17.61 -14.02
N GLY A 91 19.66 -18.02 -14.95
CA GLY A 91 18.77 -19.15 -14.80
C GLY A 91 17.42 -18.81 -14.18
N TRP A 92 16.75 -19.81 -13.64
CA TRP A 92 15.43 -19.66 -13.05
C TRP A 92 15.48 -18.86 -11.75
N TYR A 93 14.54 -17.97 -11.58
CA TYR A 93 14.25 -17.32 -10.29
C TYR A 93 12.78 -17.43 -9.96
N ALA A 94 12.45 -17.32 -8.70
CA ALA A 94 11.07 -17.29 -8.21
C ALA A 94 10.99 -16.49 -6.91
N GLY A 95 9.83 -15.89 -6.68
CA GLY A 95 9.57 -15.14 -5.46
C GLY A 95 8.10 -15.15 -5.11
N ALA A 96 7.84 -14.89 -3.84
CA ALA A 96 6.52 -14.68 -3.29
C ALA A 96 6.50 -13.41 -2.45
N ASP A 97 5.37 -12.71 -2.44
CA ASP A 97 5.16 -11.58 -1.55
C ASP A 97 3.77 -11.65 -0.89
N VAL A 98 3.68 -11.00 0.25
CA VAL A 98 2.42 -10.81 0.97
C VAL A 98 2.33 -9.37 1.44
N ARG A 99 1.13 -8.78 1.32
CA ARG A 99 0.80 -7.43 1.77
C ARG A 99 -0.42 -7.49 2.69
N TYR A 100 -0.30 -6.80 3.79
CA TYR A 100 -1.38 -6.61 4.75
C TYR A 100 -1.69 -5.13 4.93
N MET A 101 -2.98 -4.80 5.02
CA MET A 101 -3.45 -3.48 5.38
C MET A 101 -4.60 -3.62 6.36
N SER A 102 -4.53 -2.90 7.49
CA SER A 102 -5.63 -2.84 8.45
C SER A 102 -6.79 -2.00 7.90
N ASN A 103 -7.91 -2.00 8.60
CA ASN A 103 -9.07 -1.19 8.22
C ASN A 103 -8.71 0.30 8.12
N ILE A 104 -9.34 0.98 7.15
CA ILE A 104 -9.20 2.41 6.88
C ILE A 104 -10.56 3.07 7.14
N MET A 105 -10.58 4.16 7.92
CA MET A 105 -11.79 4.97 8.08
C MET A 105 -12.05 5.74 6.79
N ALA A 106 -13.33 5.84 6.42
CA ALA A 106 -13.75 6.49 5.18
C ALA A 106 -14.26 7.92 5.39
N ASN A 107 -14.58 8.29 6.63
CA ASN A 107 -15.07 9.63 6.98
C ASN A 107 -14.55 10.09 8.35
N ASP A 108 -14.63 11.40 8.59
CA ASP A 108 -14.16 12.05 9.81
C ASP A 108 -14.90 11.58 11.06
N GLU A 109 -16.16 11.16 10.94
CA GLU A 109 -16.97 10.62 12.02
C GLU A 109 -16.54 9.20 12.43
N ASN A 110 -15.71 8.55 11.64
CA ASN A 110 -15.31 7.15 11.77
C ASN A 110 -16.50 6.15 11.75
N SER A 111 -17.63 6.56 11.17
CA SER A 111 -18.84 5.75 11.03
C SER A 111 -18.77 4.72 9.90
N ALA A 112 -17.92 4.96 8.88
CA ALA A 112 -17.68 4.10 7.74
C ALA A 112 -16.20 3.67 7.67
N LYS A 113 -15.96 2.39 7.34
CA LYS A 113 -14.61 1.84 7.23
C LYS A 113 -14.48 0.79 6.14
N ALA A 114 -13.39 0.85 5.37
CA ALA A 114 -12.96 -0.24 4.51
C ALA A 114 -12.37 -1.38 5.38
N PRO A 115 -12.74 -2.65 5.14
CA PRO A 115 -12.20 -3.79 5.88
C PRO A 115 -10.70 -3.96 5.65
N SER A 116 -10.02 -4.60 6.62
CA SER A 116 -8.64 -5.05 6.46
C SER A 116 -8.53 -6.14 5.39
N TYR A 117 -7.37 -6.23 4.76
CA TYR A 117 -7.10 -7.28 3.79
C TYR A 117 -5.65 -7.79 3.85
N THR A 118 -5.47 -9.00 3.33
CA THR A 118 -4.17 -9.60 3.04
C THR A 118 -4.22 -10.15 1.62
N VAL A 119 -3.24 -9.79 0.80
CA VAL A 119 -3.07 -10.29 -0.56
C VAL A 119 -1.67 -10.83 -0.75
N ALA A 120 -1.55 -11.88 -1.57
CA ALA A 120 -0.27 -12.49 -1.89
C ALA A 120 -0.03 -12.48 -3.40
N GLY A 121 1.22 -12.39 -3.79
CA GLY A 121 1.69 -12.48 -5.16
C GLY A 121 2.76 -13.54 -5.33
N LEU A 122 2.90 -14.02 -6.56
CA LEU A 122 4.00 -14.89 -7.00
C LEU A 122 4.63 -14.30 -8.25
N ASN A 123 5.94 -14.42 -8.36
CA ASN A 123 6.68 -14.10 -9.57
C ASN A 123 7.69 -15.20 -9.87
N THR A 124 7.99 -15.37 -11.15
CA THR A 124 9.04 -16.28 -11.62
C THR A 124 9.58 -15.78 -12.94
N GLY A 125 10.76 -16.19 -13.31
CA GLY A 125 11.34 -15.85 -14.60
C GLY A 125 12.62 -16.63 -14.87
N TYR A 126 13.16 -16.36 -16.05
CA TYR A 126 14.41 -16.98 -16.49
C TYR A 126 15.32 -15.94 -17.12
N LYS A 127 16.49 -15.76 -16.54
CA LYS A 127 17.55 -14.88 -17.03
C LYS A 127 18.57 -15.65 -17.83
N PHE A 128 18.93 -15.18 -19.00
CA PHE A 128 19.98 -15.78 -19.82
C PHE A 128 20.73 -14.72 -20.60
N ASN A 129 22.01 -15.00 -20.86
CA ASN A 129 22.88 -14.17 -21.65
C ASN A 129 23.20 -14.87 -22.98
N TYR A 130 23.18 -14.09 -24.06
CA TYR A 130 23.62 -14.55 -25.39
C TYR A 130 24.53 -13.49 -26.02
N GLY A 131 25.84 -13.75 -26.02
CA GLY A 131 26.82 -12.74 -26.40
C GLY A 131 26.71 -11.50 -25.51
N ASN A 132 26.51 -10.34 -26.14
CA ASN A 132 26.33 -9.08 -25.43
C ASN A 132 24.85 -8.78 -25.04
N TRP A 133 23.96 -9.72 -25.30
CA TRP A 133 22.53 -9.59 -24.97
C TRP A 133 22.25 -10.21 -23.60
N MET A 134 21.57 -9.45 -22.74
CA MET A 134 20.99 -9.93 -21.49
C MET A 134 19.48 -9.97 -21.65
N MET A 135 18.86 -11.11 -21.37
CA MET A 135 17.44 -11.36 -21.52
C MET A 135 16.82 -11.88 -20.23
N ASP A 136 15.63 -11.36 -19.91
CA ASP A 136 14.84 -11.79 -18.75
C ASP A 136 13.38 -11.97 -19.20
N LEU A 137 12.94 -13.23 -19.27
CA LEU A 137 11.53 -13.60 -19.48
C LEU A 137 10.90 -13.78 -18.11
N PHE A 138 9.86 -13.03 -17.80
CA PHE A 138 9.21 -13.10 -16.48
C PHE A 138 7.70 -13.21 -16.55
N GLY A 139 7.14 -13.80 -15.50
CA GLY A 139 5.72 -13.87 -15.24
C GLY A 139 5.40 -13.57 -13.78
N ARG A 140 4.20 -13.03 -13.54
CA ARG A 140 3.72 -12.76 -12.19
C ARG A 140 2.22 -13.05 -12.09
N VAL A 141 1.80 -13.35 -10.87
CA VAL A 141 0.41 -13.44 -10.47
C VAL A 141 0.21 -12.52 -9.27
N ASP A 142 -0.64 -11.52 -9.42
CA ASP A 142 -1.03 -10.64 -8.32
C ASP A 142 -2.37 -11.12 -7.77
N ASN A 143 -2.60 -10.90 -6.46
CA ASN A 143 -3.80 -11.36 -5.75
C ASN A 143 -4.07 -12.87 -5.99
N LEU A 144 -3.08 -13.70 -5.65
CA LEU A 144 -3.06 -15.15 -5.91
C LEU A 144 -4.34 -15.87 -5.48
N PHE A 145 -4.93 -15.46 -4.36
CA PHE A 145 -6.12 -16.09 -3.78
C PHE A 145 -7.44 -15.45 -4.21
N ASP A 146 -7.40 -14.56 -5.20
CA ASP A 146 -8.58 -13.88 -5.76
C ASP A 146 -9.46 -13.21 -4.70
N ARG A 147 -8.83 -12.52 -3.74
CA ARG A 147 -9.52 -11.80 -2.67
C ARG A 147 -10.23 -10.57 -3.22
N ASN A 148 -11.50 -10.41 -2.89
CA ASN A 148 -12.20 -9.15 -3.07
C ASN A 148 -11.84 -8.22 -1.92
N TYR A 149 -11.31 -7.04 -2.23
CA TYR A 149 -10.94 -6.05 -1.21
C TYR A 149 -11.09 -4.62 -1.75
N VAL A 150 -11.13 -3.67 -0.84
CA VAL A 150 -11.17 -2.24 -1.18
C VAL A 150 -9.75 -1.78 -1.47
N GLY A 151 -9.51 -1.30 -2.69
CA GLY A 151 -8.22 -0.82 -3.16
C GLY A 151 -7.92 0.60 -2.74
N SER A 152 -8.94 1.47 -2.73
CA SER A 152 -8.84 2.84 -2.25
C SER A 152 -10.12 3.31 -1.57
N VAL A 153 -10.00 4.37 -0.78
CA VAL A 153 -11.11 5.02 -0.08
C VAL A 153 -11.22 6.46 -0.55
N ILE A 154 -12.42 6.86 -0.97
CA ILE A 154 -12.76 8.25 -1.24
C ILE A 154 -13.20 8.87 0.08
N VAL A 155 -12.35 9.71 0.63
CA VAL A 155 -12.56 10.32 1.96
C VAL A 155 -13.73 11.31 1.90
N ASN A 156 -14.63 11.22 2.89
CA ASN A 156 -15.80 12.11 3.06
C ASN A 156 -16.66 12.23 1.80
N GLU A 157 -16.88 11.12 1.10
CA GLU A 157 -17.72 11.11 -0.09
C GLU A 157 -19.21 11.34 0.27
N SER A 158 -19.84 12.33 -0.34
CA SER A 158 -21.14 12.87 0.04
C SER A 158 -22.33 11.91 -0.19
N ASN A 159 -22.16 10.92 -1.09
CA ASN A 159 -23.20 9.93 -1.40
C ASN A 159 -22.95 8.57 -0.72
N ASN A 160 -22.02 8.50 0.25
CA ASN A 160 -21.61 7.28 0.94
C ASN A 160 -20.98 6.19 0.04
N ARG A 161 -20.46 6.58 -1.13
CA ARG A 161 -19.79 5.68 -2.07
C ARG A 161 -18.27 5.69 -1.83
N TYR A 162 -17.89 5.35 -0.62
CA TYR A 162 -16.52 5.48 -0.14
C TYR A 162 -15.51 4.51 -0.77
N TYR A 163 -15.97 3.41 -1.38
CA TYR A 163 -15.09 2.28 -1.64
C TYR A 163 -14.87 2.05 -3.13
N GLU A 164 -13.61 1.99 -3.54
CA GLU A 164 -13.20 1.59 -4.86
C GLU A 164 -12.63 0.16 -4.80
N PRO A 165 -13.18 -0.78 -5.59
CA PRO A 165 -12.71 -2.16 -5.58
C PRO A 165 -11.30 -2.25 -6.15
N ALA A 166 -10.48 -3.10 -5.56
CA ALA A 166 -9.20 -3.48 -6.13
C ALA A 166 -9.38 -4.54 -7.22
N PRO A 167 -8.40 -4.70 -8.13
CA PRO A 167 -8.39 -5.79 -9.09
C PRO A 167 -8.42 -7.15 -8.39
N GLY A 168 -9.19 -8.10 -8.94
CA GLY A 168 -9.09 -9.51 -8.61
C GLY A 168 -7.73 -10.09 -9.02
N ARG A 169 -7.61 -11.41 -9.00
CA ARG A 169 -6.40 -12.08 -9.47
C ARG A 169 -6.09 -11.68 -10.91
N ASN A 170 -4.86 -11.26 -11.13
CA ASN A 170 -4.38 -10.87 -12.44
C ASN A 170 -2.99 -11.45 -12.74
N TYR A 171 -2.64 -11.47 -14.00
CA TYR A 171 -1.44 -12.11 -14.52
C TYR A 171 -0.67 -11.11 -15.38
N GLY A 172 0.64 -11.12 -15.26
CA GLY A 172 1.53 -10.35 -16.11
C GLY A 172 2.62 -11.24 -16.68
N VAL A 173 2.96 -11.03 -17.95
CA VAL A 173 4.12 -11.64 -18.61
C VAL A 173 4.88 -10.55 -19.31
N GLY A 174 6.22 -10.61 -19.27
CA GLY A 174 7.06 -9.63 -19.92
C GLY A 174 8.41 -10.19 -20.31
N LEU A 175 9.06 -9.49 -21.26
CA LEU A 175 10.42 -9.76 -21.70
C LEU A 175 11.22 -8.46 -21.57
N SER A 176 12.33 -8.51 -20.85
CA SER A 176 13.33 -7.46 -20.79
C SER A 176 14.55 -7.87 -21.63
N VAL A 177 15.03 -6.97 -22.46
CA VAL A 177 16.22 -7.20 -23.29
C VAL A 177 17.16 -6.01 -23.14
N ALA A 178 18.40 -6.28 -22.79
CA ALA A 178 19.46 -5.27 -22.71
C ALA A 178 20.66 -5.69 -23.56
N TYR A 179 21.34 -4.71 -24.16
CA TYR A 179 22.56 -4.92 -24.92
C TYR A 179 23.71 -4.14 -24.29
N GLN A 180 24.82 -4.82 -24.06
CA GLN A 180 26.03 -4.22 -23.53
C GLN A 180 26.95 -3.80 -24.68
N PHE A 181 27.15 -2.50 -24.85
CA PHE A 181 28.13 -1.95 -25.81
C PHE A 181 29.55 -2.08 -25.20
N ASN A 182 30.49 -2.55 -26.01
CA ASN A 182 31.91 -2.60 -25.64
C ASN A 182 32.60 -1.28 -25.98
#